data_7b635899055be3117a7ae8fdbb7ffe9c
#
_entry.id   7b635899055be3117a7ae8fdbb7ffe9c
#
_cell.length_a   1.000
_cell.length_b   1.000
_cell.length_c   1.000
_cell.angle_alpha   90.00
_cell.angle_beta   90.00
_cell.angle_gamma   90.00
#
_symmetry.space_group_name_H-M   'P 1'
#
loop_
_entity.id
_entity.type
_entity.pdbx_description
1 polymer ?
#
loop_
_entity_poly.entity_id
_entity_poly.type
_entity_poly.pdbx_seq_one_letter_code
_entity_poly.pdbx_strand_id
1 'polypeptide(L)'
;MTTGFYWDERCFWFSGGNYAFTLPVGGLVQPLASGGIPESPETKRRLKNLMDVTGLTQELVTKNAEEASKEALLRVHTAEYIKHFETASQGTGGELGLRVPFGHGGYQQAALSTGLACRAVADVMAGNVSNAYALSRPPGHHCLPDFPNGFCLLANIAVAVQSARVKQADLKVAVLDLSLI
;
A
#
# COMPACT_ATOMS: atom_id res chain seq x y z
N MET A 1 26.70 -2.61 4.74
CA MET A 1 25.54 -2.03 4.00
C MET A 1 24.29 -2.49 4.76
N THR A 2 23.43 -1.56 5.18
CA THR A 2 22.29 -1.87 6.05
C THR A 2 21.00 -1.75 5.22
N THR A 3 20.20 -2.81 5.20
CA THR A 3 18.90 -2.82 4.48
C THR A 3 17.77 -2.67 5.49
N GLY A 4 16.91 -1.67 5.29
CA GLY A 4 15.67 -1.51 6.04
C GLY A 4 14.57 -2.39 5.47
N PHE A 5 13.83 -3.09 6.34
CA PHE A 5 12.63 -3.84 5.99
C PHE A 5 11.43 -3.21 6.67
N TYR A 6 10.48 -2.71 5.86
CA TYR A 6 9.32 -1.97 6.34
C TYR A 6 8.08 -2.84 6.18
N TRP A 7 7.50 -3.20 7.32
CA TRP A 7 6.40 -4.13 7.42
C TRP A 7 5.44 -3.72 8.54
N ASP A 8 4.15 -3.87 8.28
CA ASP A 8 3.11 -3.81 9.31
C ASP A 8 2.00 -4.79 8.97
N GLU A 9 1.72 -5.73 9.86
CA GLU A 9 0.69 -6.76 9.65
C GLU A 9 -0.70 -6.17 9.44
N ARG A 10 -1.00 -4.98 9.96
CA ARG A 10 -2.29 -4.30 9.77
C ARG A 10 -2.62 -4.07 8.30
N CYS A 11 -1.62 -3.88 7.43
CA CYS A 11 -1.81 -3.75 5.98
C CYS A 11 -2.45 -4.99 5.35
N PHE A 12 -2.31 -6.16 5.97
CA PHE A 12 -2.76 -7.45 5.46
C PHE A 12 -4.14 -7.86 5.95
N TRP A 13 -4.72 -7.06 6.83
CA TRP A 13 -6.11 -7.17 7.29
C TRP A 13 -7.07 -6.30 6.46
N PHE A 14 -6.60 -5.71 5.40
CA PHE A 14 -7.41 -4.99 4.43
C PHE A 14 -8.38 -5.95 3.74
N SER A 15 -9.68 -5.70 3.87
CA SER A 15 -10.74 -6.48 3.24
C SER A 15 -11.20 -5.82 1.96
N GLY A 16 -11.06 -6.51 0.84
CA GLY A 16 -11.59 -6.10 -0.46
C GLY A 16 -12.97 -6.69 -0.78
N GLY A 17 -13.63 -7.36 0.17
CA GLY A 17 -14.90 -8.04 -0.09
C GLY A 17 -14.74 -9.41 -0.75
N ASN A 18 -15.85 -9.95 -1.26
CA ASN A 18 -15.91 -11.26 -1.89
C ASN A 18 -15.74 -11.14 -3.41
N TYR A 19 -14.87 -11.97 -3.97
CA TYR A 19 -14.57 -11.97 -5.40
C TYR A 19 -14.63 -13.39 -5.97
N ALA A 20 -15.15 -13.48 -7.19
CA ALA A 20 -14.94 -14.62 -8.08
C ALA A 20 -13.89 -14.17 -9.11
N PHE A 21 -12.63 -14.52 -8.85
CA PHE A 21 -11.47 -14.05 -9.61
C PHE A 21 -11.36 -12.51 -9.57
N THR A 22 -11.67 -11.81 -10.65
CA THR A 22 -11.63 -10.33 -10.72
C THR A 22 -13.02 -9.68 -10.65
N LEU A 23 -14.07 -10.47 -10.58
CA LEU A 23 -15.45 -9.98 -10.53
C LEU A 23 -15.91 -9.86 -9.08
N PRO A 24 -16.41 -8.70 -8.65
CA PRO A 24 -17.06 -8.59 -7.36
C PRO A 24 -18.32 -9.47 -7.35
N VAL A 25 -18.46 -10.25 -6.30
CA VAL A 25 -19.62 -11.09 -6.08
C VAL A 25 -20.21 -10.76 -4.72
N GLY A 26 -21.52 -10.65 -4.63
CA GLY A 26 -22.21 -10.52 -3.34
C GLY A 26 -21.90 -11.70 -2.42
N GLY A 27 -22.44 -11.72 -1.23
CA GLY A 27 -22.23 -12.81 -0.26
C GLY A 27 -22.84 -14.16 -0.64
N LEU A 28 -23.29 -14.34 -1.89
CA LEU A 28 -24.04 -15.52 -2.33
C LEU A 28 -23.19 -16.58 -3.05
N VAL A 29 -21.94 -16.29 -3.40
CA VAL A 29 -21.06 -17.28 -4.08
C VAL A 29 -20.43 -18.21 -3.05
N GLN A 30 -20.70 -19.50 -3.21
CA GLN A 30 -20.19 -20.57 -2.36
C GLN A 30 -19.64 -21.71 -3.24
N PRO A 31 -18.45 -22.27 -2.92
CA PRO A 31 -17.44 -21.71 -2.02
C PRO A 31 -16.76 -20.48 -2.63
N LEU A 32 -16.18 -19.66 -1.78
CA LEU A 32 -15.31 -18.56 -2.25
C LEU A 32 -14.19 -19.14 -3.11
N ALA A 33 -13.79 -18.39 -4.16
CA ALA A 33 -12.67 -18.80 -5.01
C ALA A 33 -11.42 -19.03 -4.14
N SER A 34 -10.75 -20.16 -4.35
CA SER A 34 -9.50 -20.47 -3.67
C SER A 34 -8.48 -19.37 -3.97
N GLY A 35 -7.91 -18.77 -2.92
CA GLY A 35 -6.96 -17.67 -3.04
C GLY A 35 -7.58 -16.26 -3.08
N GLY A 36 -8.90 -16.12 -3.15
CA GLY A 36 -9.57 -14.81 -3.12
C GLY A 36 -9.26 -13.94 -4.35
N ILE A 37 -9.11 -12.64 -4.13
CA ILE A 37 -8.71 -11.71 -5.21
C ILE A 37 -7.23 -11.93 -5.62
N PRO A 38 -6.84 -11.61 -6.87
CA PRO A 38 -5.44 -11.72 -7.32
C PRO A 38 -4.46 -10.98 -6.43
N GLU A 39 -4.86 -9.83 -5.89
CA GLU A 39 -4.09 -9.07 -4.89
C GLU A 39 -4.36 -9.63 -3.48
N SER A 40 -3.95 -10.87 -3.23
CA SER A 40 -4.17 -11.57 -1.96
C SER A 40 -3.16 -11.16 -0.88
N PRO A 41 -3.59 -10.94 0.39
CA PRO A 41 -2.67 -10.73 1.50
C PRO A 41 -1.76 -11.95 1.75
N GLU A 42 -2.23 -13.15 1.45
CA GLU A 42 -1.49 -14.38 1.72
C GLU A 42 -0.20 -14.50 0.90
N THR A 43 -0.14 -13.89 -0.29
CA THR A 43 1.10 -13.87 -1.08
C THR A 43 2.22 -13.12 -0.35
N LYS A 44 1.89 -12.00 0.30
CA LYS A 44 2.83 -11.17 1.06
C LYS A 44 3.18 -11.83 2.40
N ARG A 45 2.19 -12.40 3.09
CA ARG A 45 2.43 -13.18 4.33
C ARG A 45 3.32 -14.37 4.08
N ARG A 46 3.12 -15.08 2.97
CA ARG A 46 3.98 -16.20 2.59
C ARG A 46 5.42 -15.76 2.32
N LEU A 47 5.61 -14.63 1.65
CA LEU A 47 6.94 -14.05 1.44
C LEU A 47 7.58 -13.67 2.79
N LYS A 48 6.86 -12.95 3.67
CA LYS A 48 7.34 -12.61 5.01
C LYS A 48 7.71 -13.86 5.82
N ASN A 49 6.85 -14.88 5.79
CA ASN A 49 7.11 -16.14 6.45
C ASN A 49 8.38 -16.84 5.90
N LEU A 50 8.59 -16.82 4.58
CA LEU A 50 9.81 -17.34 3.98
C LEU A 50 11.05 -16.58 4.48
N MET A 51 10.98 -15.26 4.55
CA MET A 51 12.08 -14.43 5.08
C MET A 51 12.38 -14.78 6.55
N ASP A 52 11.36 -15.06 7.36
CA ASP A 52 11.53 -15.44 8.76
C ASP A 52 12.18 -16.81 8.91
N VAL A 53 11.65 -17.83 8.22
CA VAL A 53 12.15 -19.21 8.38
C VAL A 53 13.52 -19.42 7.76
N THR A 54 13.93 -18.60 6.80
CA THR A 54 15.28 -18.59 6.23
C THR A 54 16.27 -17.76 7.03
N GLY A 55 15.83 -17.03 8.05
CA GLY A 55 16.67 -16.14 8.85
C GLY A 55 16.95 -14.78 8.19
N LEU A 56 16.44 -14.52 6.99
CA LEU A 56 16.70 -13.26 6.26
C LEU A 56 16.26 -12.03 7.07
N THR A 57 15.14 -12.09 7.77
CA THR A 57 14.66 -10.96 8.60
C THR A 57 15.63 -10.58 9.72
N GLN A 58 16.48 -11.48 10.19
CA GLN A 58 17.50 -11.20 11.20
C GLN A 58 18.67 -10.38 10.64
N GLU A 59 18.88 -10.41 9.32
CA GLU A 59 19.90 -9.63 8.62
C GLU A 59 19.41 -8.20 8.27
N LEU A 60 18.14 -7.90 8.50
CA LEU A 60 17.50 -6.66 8.13
C LEU A 60 17.15 -5.80 9.35
N VAL A 61 17.14 -4.49 9.17
CA VAL A 61 16.60 -3.56 10.16
C VAL A 61 15.09 -3.45 9.94
N THR A 62 14.34 -4.27 10.69
CA THR A 62 12.87 -4.27 10.59
C THR A 62 12.27 -3.03 11.27
N LYS A 63 11.40 -2.34 10.56
CA LYS A 63 10.70 -1.14 11.01
C LYS A 63 9.24 -1.18 10.58
N ASN A 64 8.40 -0.49 11.33
CA ASN A 64 7.04 -0.13 10.95
C ASN A 64 6.95 1.37 10.60
N ALA A 65 5.74 1.86 10.34
CA ALA A 65 5.47 3.26 10.10
C ALA A 65 4.11 3.65 10.68
N GLU A 66 3.90 4.96 10.80
CA GLU A 66 2.58 5.53 10.98
C GLU A 66 1.87 5.69 9.62
N GLU A 67 0.57 5.90 9.64
CA GLU A 67 -0.21 6.24 8.45
C GLU A 67 0.36 7.51 7.80
N ALA A 68 0.39 7.54 6.46
CA ALA A 68 0.74 8.75 5.74
C ALA A 68 -0.20 9.90 6.15
N SER A 69 0.35 11.04 6.48
CA SER A 69 -0.45 12.19 6.89
C SER A 69 -1.34 12.68 5.73
N LYS A 70 -2.48 13.25 6.07
CA LYS A 70 -3.39 13.85 5.08
C LYS A 70 -2.68 14.90 4.22
N GLU A 71 -1.77 15.68 4.81
CA GLU A 71 -0.93 16.63 4.09
C GLU A 71 -0.05 15.93 3.04
N ALA A 72 0.56 14.80 3.38
CA ALA A 72 1.37 14.04 2.43
C ALA A 72 0.52 13.49 1.27
N LEU A 73 -0.67 12.97 1.57
CA LEU A 73 -1.61 12.46 0.56
C LEU A 73 -2.08 13.57 -0.38
N LEU A 74 -2.37 14.75 0.13
CA LEU A 74 -2.83 15.91 -0.66
C LEU A 74 -1.77 16.52 -1.58
N ARG A 75 -0.50 16.09 -1.49
CA ARG A 75 0.53 16.46 -2.49
C ARG A 75 0.34 15.76 -3.84
N VAL A 76 -0.44 14.69 -3.86
CA VAL A 76 -0.69 13.87 -5.05
C VAL A 76 -2.18 13.76 -5.34
N HIS A 77 -2.99 13.51 -4.32
CA HIS A 77 -4.42 13.28 -4.45
C HIS A 77 -5.23 14.57 -4.27
N THR A 78 -6.38 14.63 -4.96
CA THR A 78 -7.34 15.72 -4.76
C THR A 78 -7.99 15.63 -3.38
N ALA A 79 -8.33 16.77 -2.80
CA ALA A 79 -8.98 16.83 -1.50
C ALA A 79 -10.37 16.15 -1.53
N GLU A 80 -11.07 16.25 -2.67
CA GLU A 80 -12.36 15.62 -2.89
C GLU A 80 -12.26 14.10 -2.85
N TYR A 81 -11.29 13.52 -3.57
CA TYR A 81 -11.04 12.08 -3.56
C TYR A 81 -10.72 11.57 -2.15
N ILE A 82 -9.78 12.22 -1.47
CA ILE A 82 -9.39 11.82 -0.10
C ILE A 82 -10.58 11.88 0.85
N LYS A 83 -11.38 12.94 0.80
CA LYS A 83 -12.58 13.07 1.62
C LYS A 83 -13.62 11.99 1.32
N HIS A 84 -13.85 11.71 0.03
CA HIS A 84 -14.81 10.67 -0.40
C HIS A 84 -14.36 9.28 0.08
N PHE A 85 -13.08 8.94 -0.11
CA PHE A 85 -12.51 7.66 0.34
C PHE A 85 -12.58 7.51 1.87
N GLU A 86 -12.20 8.54 2.62
CA GLU A 86 -12.28 8.55 4.08
C GLU A 86 -13.72 8.34 4.57
N THR A 87 -14.68 9.04 3.98
CA THR A 87 -16.11 8.92 4.34
C THR A 87 -16.65 7.51 4.03
N ALA A 88 -16.37 6.97 2.84
CA ALA A 88 -16.82 5.64 2.48
C ALA A 88 -16.17 4.55 3.36
N SER A 89 -14.91 4.74 3.75
CA SER A 89 -14.16 3.85 4.64
C SER A 89 -14.69 3.84 6.09
N GLN A 90 -15.26 4.94 6.56
CA GLN A 90 -15.93 5.01 7.87
C GLN A 90 -17.25 4.24 7.90
N GLY A 91 -17.87 4.02 6.74
CA GLY A 91 -19.07 3.22 6.55
C GLY A 91 -18.74 1.75 6.31
N THR A 92 -19.43 1.15 5.35
CA THR A 92 -19.25 -0.26 4.97
C THR A 92 -18.12 -0.51 3.97
N GLY A 93 -17.46 0.55 3.52
CA GLY A 93 -16.53 0.50 2.40
C GLY A 93 -17.25 0.69 1.07
N GLY A 94 -16.65 0.21 -0.01
CA GLY A 94 -17.20 0.34 -1.35
C GLY A 94 -16.16 0.07 -2.44
N GLU A 95 -16.43 0.62 -3.62
CA GLU A 95 -15.52 0.62 -4.76
C GLU A 95 -15.57 2.02 -5.39
N LEU A 96 -14.46 2.75 -5.35
CA LEU A 96 -14.38 4.14 -5.84
C LEU A 96 -13.83 4.25 -7.27
N GLY A 97 -13.39 3.16 -7.84
CA GLY A 97 -12.76 3.12 -9.15
C GLY A 97 -12.84 1.75 -9.79
N LEU A 98 -11.83 1.40 -10.58
CA LEU A 98 -11.83 0.15 -11.32
C LEU A 98 -11.06 -0.94 -10.58
N ARG A 99 -11.76 -1.98 -10.09
CA ARG A 99 -11.20 -3.14 -9.39
C ARG A 99 -10.45 -2.76 -8.11
N VAL A 100 -11.05 -1.91 -7.30
CA VAL A 100 -10.42 -1.38 -6.06
C VAL A 100 -11.41 -1.42 -4.89
N PRO A 101 -11.94 -2.59 -4.56
CA PRO A 101 -12.86 -2.71 -3.44
C PRO A 101 -12.13 -2.54 -2.11
N PHE A 102 -12.83 -2.00 -1.14
CA PHE A 102 -12.36 -1.87 0.23
C PHE A 102 -13.51 -1.96 1.22
N GLY A 103 -13.21 -2.42 2.42
CA GLY A 103 -14.15 -2.47 3.52
C GLY A 103 -13.99 -1.30 4.50
N HIS A 104 -14.66 -1.42 5.64
CA HIS A 104 -14.48 -0.52 6.77
C HIS A 104 -13.00 -0.45 7.18
N GLY A 105 -12.49 0.75 7.43
CA GLY A 105 -11.08 0.97 7.78
C GLY A 105 -10.10 0.93 6.60
N GLY A 106 -10.57 0.76 5.37
CA GLY A 106 -9.71 0.67 4.19
C GLY A 106 -8.86 1.90 3.93
N TYR A 107 -9.34 3.09 4.29
CA TYR A 107 -8.57 4.32 4.20
C TYR A 107 -7.33 4.28 5.10
N GLN A 108 -7.49 3.91 6.37
CA GLN A 108 -6.39 3.83 7.33
C GLN A 108 -5.33 2.81 6.90
N GLN A 109 -5.77 1.66 6.40
CA GLN A 109 -4.87 0.61 5.92
C GLN A 109 -4.12 1.03 4.65
N ALA A 110 -4.79 1.72 3.72
CA ALA A 110 -4.13 2.30 2.54
C ALA A 110 -3.15 3.40 2.92
N ALA A 111 -3.53 4.28 3.86
CA ALA A 111 -2.65 5.32 4.38
C ALA A 111 -1.43 4.73 5.11
N LEU A 112 -1.57 3.62 5.82
CA LEU A 112 -0.47 2.89 6.44
C LEU A 112 0.49 2.30 5.39
N SER A 113 -0.05 1.68 4.33
CA SER A 113 0.76 1.19 3.20
C SER A 113 1.59 2.31 2.57
N THR A 114 0.96 3.47 2.35
CA THR A 114 1.64 4.68 1.87
C THR A 114 2.70 5.16 2.88
N GLY A 115 2.39 5.12 4.17
CA GLY A 115 3.29 5.51 5.25
C GLY A 115 4.56 4.65 5.29
N LEU A 116 4.45 3.33 5.08
CA LEU A 116 5.61 2.44 4.98
C LEU A 116 6.53 2.84 3.82
N ALA A 117 5.97 3.16 2.64
CA ALA A 117 6.75 3.64 1.51
C ALA A 117 7.44 4.99 1.80
N CYS A 118 6.72 5.94 2.39
CA CYS A 118 7.26 7.24 2.78
C CYS A 118 8.39 7.09 3.81
N ARG A 119 8.23 6.23 4.81
CA ARG A 119 9.23 5.98 5.84
C ARG A 119 10.47 5.31 5.27
N ALA A 120 10.31 4.35 4.37
CA ALA A 120 11.41 3.69 3.68
C ALA A 120 12.28 4.69 2.93
N VAL A 121 11.67 5.55 2.12
CA VAL A 121 12.36 6.62 1.38
C VAL A 121 13.05 7.61 2.34
N ALA A 122 12.34 8.04 3.39
CA ALA A 122 12.88 8.99 4.35
C ALA A 122 14.12 8.46 5.09
N ASP A 123 14.13 7.19 5.45
CA ASP A 123 15.26 6.57 6.16
C ASP A 123 16.48 6.37 5.23
N VAL A 124 16.27 6.06 3.95
CA VAL A 124 17.35 6.02 2.96
C VAL A 124 17.94 7.41 2.76
N MET A 125 17.11 8.44 2.58
CA MET A 125 17.57 9.81 2.42
C MET A 125 18.33 10.36 3.63
N ALA A 126 17.93 9.95 4.82
CA ALA A 126 18.60 10.32 6.07
C ALA A 126 19.89 9.53 6.33
N GLY A 127 20.22 8.53 5.51
CA GLY A 127 21.38 7.66 5.72
C GLY A 127 21.21 6.66 6.88
N ASN A 128 19.99 6.51 7.40
CA ASN A 128 19.70 5.54 8.47
C ASN A 128 19.83 4.09 7.99
N VAL A 129 19.60 3.86 6.70
CA VAL A 129 19.80 2.60 5.99
C VAL A 129 20.37 2.88 4.60
N SER A 130 21.11 1.92 4.03
CA SER A 130 21.71 2.09 2.69
C SER A 130 20.68 1.88 1.57
N ASN A 131 19.70 1.03 1.80
CA ASN A 131 18.56 0.75 0.94
C ASN A 131 17.37 0.26 1.78
N ALA A 132 16.20 0.14 1.14
CA ALA A 132 14.98 -0.21 1.84
C ALA A 132 14.08 -1.11 0.99
N TYR A 133 13.38 -2.02 1.65
CA TYR A 133 12.32 -2.83 1.08
C TYR A 133 11.03 -2.66 1.91
N ALA A 134 10.00 -2.13 1.29
CA ALA A 134 8.67 -2.02 1.90
C ALA A 134 7.75 -3.10 1.33
N LEU A 135 7.36 -4.03 2.19
CA LEU A 135 6.38 -5.06 1.85
C LEU A 135 5.03 -4.67 2.44
N SER A 136 4.18 -4.09 1.64
CA SER A 136 2.93 -3.50 2.08
C SER A 136 1.76 -3.82 1.14
N ARG A 137 0.54 -3.54 1.60
CA ARG A 137 -0.73 -3.71 0.90
C ARG A 137 -1.73 -2.66 1.42
N PRO A 138 -2.60 -2.09 0.54
CA PRO A 138 -2.73 -2.29 -0.91
C PRO A 138 -1.54 -1.72 -1.70
N PRO A 139 -1.37 -2.11 -2.99
CA PRO A 139 -0.35 -1.53 -3.87
C PRO A 139 -0.67 -0.08 -4.23
N GLY A 140 0.20 0.62 -4.97
CA GLY A 140 0.03 2.05 -5.21
C GLY A 140 0.51 2.57 -6.56
N HIS A 141 0.84 1.70 -7.53
CA HIS A 141 1.41 2.11 -8.82
C HIS A 141 0.38 2.50 -9.88
N HIS A 142 -0.88 2.07 -9.74
CA HIS A 142 -1.95 2.34 -10.72
C HIS A 142 -2.87 3.50 -10.33
N CYS A 143 -2.80 4.00 -9.09
CA CYS A 143 -3.71 5.04 -8.62
C CYS A 143 -3.40 6.39 -9.25
N LEU A 144 -4.43 7.02 -9.81
CA LEU A 144 -4.40 8.41 -10.29
C LEU A 144 -4.69 9.40 -9.14
N PRO A 145 -4.53 10.71 -9.36
CA PRO A 145 -4.77 11.70 -8.29
C PRO A 145 -6.19 11.67 -7.72
N ASP A 146 -7.18 11.33 -8.52
CA ASP A 146 -8.62 11.36 -8.19
C ASP A 146 -9.36 10.08 -8.54
N PHE A 147 -8.66 9.05 -9.05
CA PHE A 147 -9.26 7.80 -9.50
C PHE A 147 -8.41 6.59 -9.11
N PRO A 148 -8.89 5.73 -8.20
CA PRO A 148 -8.22 4.49 -7.84
C PRO A 148 -8.39 3.44 -8.93
N ASN A 149 -7.36 2.63 -9.16
CA ASN A 149 -7.34 1.63 -10.22
C ASN A 149 -6.46 0.44 -9.83
N GLY A 150 -6.75 -0.74 -10.36
CA GLY A 150 -5.88 -1.91 -10.27
C GLY A 150 -5.47 -2.26 -8.84
N PHE A 151 -6.42 -2.36 -7.92
CA PHE A 151 -6.23 -2.60 -6.48
C PHE A 151 -5.50 -1.47 -5.72
N CYS A 152 -5.10 -0.39 -6.39
CA CYS A 152 -4.40 0.74 -5.79
C CYS A 152 -5.39 1.83 -5.37
N LEU A 153 -5.51 2.04 -4.05
CA LEU A 153 -6.38 3.06 -3.46
C LEU A 153 -5.66 4.40 -3.28
N LEU A 154 -4.35 4.38 -3.06
CA LEU A 154 -3.49 5.56 -2.95
C LEU A 154 -2.23 5.35 -3.80
N ALA A 155 -1.69 6.43 -4.33
CA ALA A 155 -0.47 6.42 -5.15
C ALA A 155 0.79 6.39 -4.28
N ASN A 156 1.05 5.27 -3.59
CA ASN A 156 2.09 5.14 -2.56
C ASN A 156 3.45 5.67 -3.02
N ILE A 157 3.89 5.29 -4.22
CA ILE A 157 5.20 5.69 -4.78
C ILE A 157 5.23 7.19 -5.03
N ALA A 158 4.18 7.75 -5.67
CA ALA A 158 4.13 9.18 -5.97
C ALA A 158 4.09 10.02 -4.69
N VAL A 159 3.34 9.60 -3.66
CA VAL A 159 3.29 10.28 -2.36
C VAL A 159 4.65 10.23 -1.67
N ALA A 160 5.34 9.08 -1.70
CA ALA A 160 6.68 8.95 -1.13
C ALA A 160 7.69 9.87 -1.85
N VAL A 161 7.67 9.92 -3.18
CA VAL A 161 8.52 10.80 -3.98
C VAL A 161 8.25 12.27 -3.68
N GLN A 162 6.98 12.69 -3.63
CA GLN A 162 6.65 14.09 -3.32
C GLN A 162 7.01 14.45 -1.87
N SER A 163 6.88 13.51 -0.93
CA SER A 163 7.32 13.72 0.44
C SER A 163 8.83 13.87 0.57
N ALA A 164 9.60 13.16 -0.25
CA ALA A 164 11.05 13.33 -0.35
C ALA A 164 11.42 14.69 -0.93
N ARG A 165 10.74 15.14 -1.98
CA ARG A 165 10.99 16.43 -2.65
C ARG A 165 10.65 17.65 -1.78
N VAL A 166 9.77 17.51 -0.79
CA VAL A 166 9.59 18.58 0.21
C VAL A 166 10.88 18.85 1.00
N LYS A 167 11.70 17.81 1.24
CA LYS A 167 12.96 17.93 1.96
C LYS A 167 14.13 18.31 1.04
N GLN A 168 14.06 17.91 -0.22
CA GLN A 168 15.09 18.17 -1.23
C GLN A 168 14.41 18.42 -2.58
N ALA A 169 14.15 19.68 -2.88
CA ALA A 169 13.32 20.10 -4.03
C ALA A 169 13.91 19.70 -5.40
N ASP A 170 15.22 19.64 -5.52
CA ASP A 170 15.98 19.27 -6.73
C ASP A 170 16.22 17.76 -6.87
N LEU A 171 15.68 16.95 -5.95
CA LEU A 171 15.85 15.49 -5.96
C LEU A 171 15.37 14.90 -7.30
N LYS A 172 16.28 14.23 -8.00
CA LYS A 172 15.97 13.45 -9.20
C LYS A 172 15.65 12.01 -8.78
N VAL A 173 14.50 11.53 -9.19
CA VAL A 173 14.01 10.19 -8.87
C VAL A 173 13.67 9.46 -10.15
N ALA A 174 14.12 8.22 -10.28
CA ALA A 174 13.66 7.27 -11.28
C ALA A 174 12.76 6.21 -10.61
N VAL A 175 11.68 5.86 -11.27
CA VAL A 175 10.81 4.75 -10.86
C VAL A 175 10.87 3.68 -11.94
N LEU A 176 11.19 2.45 -11.53
CA LEU A 176 11.14 1.27 -12.38
C LEU A 176 10.00 0.38 -11.89
N ASP A 177 8.98 0.21 -12.72
CA ASP A 177 7.85 -0.69 -12.45
C ASP A 177 8.08 -2.01 -13.19
N LEU A 178 8.08 -3.10 -12.44
CA LEU A 178 8.28 -4.47 -12.97
C LEU A 178 7.01 -5.31 -12.83
N SER A 179 5.86 -4.69 -12.51
CA SER A 179 4.61 -5.43 -12.42
C SER A 179 4.16 -5.92 -13.80
N LEU A 180 3.83 -7.21 -13.86
CA LEU A 180 3.18 -7.82 -15.02
C LEU A 180 1.67 -7.72 -14.81
N ILE A 181 1.05 -6.74 -15.41
CA ILE A 181 -0.41 -6.63 -15.45
C ILE A 181 -0.85 -6.39 -16.88
#